data_f6374295dfbf4e6a1ea13338c247d469
#
_entry.id   f6374295dfbf4e6a1ea13338c247d469
#
_cell.length_a   1.000
_cell.length_b   1.000
_cell.length_c   1.000
_cell.angle_alpha   90.00
_cell.angle_beta   90.00
_cell.angle_gamma   90.00
#
_symmetry.space_group_name_H-M   'P 1'
#
loop_
_entity.id
_entity.type
_entity.pdbx_description
1 polymer ?
#
loop_
_entity_poly.entity_id
_entity_poly.type
_entity_poly.pdbx_seq_one_letter_code
_entity_poly.pdbx_strand_id
1 'polypeptide(L)'
;MATTPDDALRRIDALVQVAMRLAGSAPSGRIALARLSCALEERWIPRPWRSSVWPELNRARAAAVADPLAPKAVEGALREAWGAKPTAELDSLDTEPAAVTPTSQVHRAVLDGTDVAVKLLRPGLAGTVRQDLALLEGLAGPLGAAFPSLDPQAILREVRERVLDELDLEHEAETMRRFRRSLRNHPQLVVPAPATRLARPGVLVSEWIDGVPLTQAGDPDRAAAWLVIFALGGMRAGLVHADPDPQDVLEMPDGRLAVLDYGATRTVSRERADLGLALVEAYAAQDAAALGTALEGLGALPAGQGAQALELARTALGELGGPGRSRLDSDAVVAIGRRAAGLPEATVDLAMRGSVAPEDLWPLRGAALAFGTIARVGAEGDWLELTLRALRDGWNAVPD
;
A
#
# COMPACT_ATOMS: atom_id res chain seq x y z
N MET A 1 30.20 8.34 17.90
CA MET A 1 29.70 9.73 18.05
C MET A 1 28.20 9.69 17.88
N ALA A 2 27.43 10.29 18.79
CA ALA A 2 25.98 10.36 18.65
C ALA A 2 25.63 11.20 17.40
N THR A 3 24.72 10.73 16.57
CA THR A 3 24.23 11.47 15.40
C THR A 3 23.34 12.62 15.90
N THR A 4 23.66 13.85 15.53
CA THR A 4 22.79 14.98 15.88
C THR A 4 21.54 15.01 14.99
N PRO A 5 20.43 15.63 15.45
CA PRO A 5 19.24 15.81 14.62
C PRO A 5 19.55 16.48 13.26
N ASP A 6 20.43 17.47 13.24
CA ASP A 6 20.83 18.14 12.01
C ASP A 6 21.64 17.25 11.07
N ASP A 7 22.50 16.35 11.60
CA ASP A 7 23.23 15.37 10.79
C ASP A 7 22.29 14.36 10.15
N ALA A 8 21.31 13.87 10.92
CA ALA A 8 20.30 12.95 10.42
C ALA A 8 19.44 13.58 9.31
N LEU A 9 18.97 14.81 9.52
CA LEU A 9 18.20 15.55 8.53
C LEU A 9 18.98 15.76 7.23
N ARG A 10 20.30 16.11 7.31
CA ARG A 10 21.14 16.22 6.11
C ARG A 10 21.26 14.90 5.33
N ARG A 11 21.39 13.77 6.03
CA ARG A 11 21.47 12.44 5.37
C ARG A 11 20.15 12.03 4.73
N ILE A 12 19.04 12.30 5.40
CA ILE A 12 17.70 12.04 4.85
C ILE A 12 17.45 12.96 3.65
N ASP A 13 17.84 14.23 3.73
CA ASP A 13 17.73 15.16 2.58
C ASP A 13 18.54 14.65 1.38
N ALA A 14 19.78 14.21 1.59
CA ALA A 14 20.60 13.63 0.53
C ALA A 14 19.93 12.39 -0.11
N LEU A 15 19.34 11.50 0.70
CA LEU A 15 18.58 10.35 0.22
C LEU A 15 17.39 10.79 -0.63
N VAL A 16 16.58 11.74 -0.13
CA VAL A 16 15.41 12.27 -0.86
C VAL A 16 15.84 12.86 -2.20
N GLN A 17 16.90 13.67 -2.24
CA GLN A 17 17.39 14.27 -3.48
C GLN A 17 17.89 13.22 -4.49
N VAL A 18 18.56 12.17 -4.03
CA VAL A 18 18.99 11.07 -4.91
C VAL A 18 17.79 10.27 -5.41
N ALA A 19 16.85 9.93 -4.52
CA ALA A 19 15.65 9.19 -4.86
C ALA A 19 14.80 9.93 -5.91
N MET A 20 14.59 11.24 -5.72
CA MET A 20 13.83 12.06 -6.66
C MET A 20 14.51 12.15 -8.04
N ARG A 21 15.84 12.30 -8.07
CA ARG A 21 16.58 12.30 -9.35
C ARG A 21 16.50 10.98 -10.08
N LEU A 22 16.73 9.86 -9.38
CA LEU A 22 16.69 8.53 -9.98
C LEU A 22 15.28 8.21 -10.49
N ALA A 23 14.26 8.47 -9.67
CA ALA A 23 12.88 8.25 -10.08
C ALA A 23 12.48 9.16 -11.26
N GLY A 24 12.90 10.42 -11.28
CA GLY A 24 12.63 11.34 -12.39
C GLY A 24 13.36 10.99 -13.69
N SER A 25 14.48 10.26 -13.61
CA SER A 25 15.30 9.92 -14.80
C SER A 25 14.75 8.77 -15.65
N ALA A 26 13.86 7.94 -15.08
CA ALA A 26 13.35 6.73 -15.70
C ALA A 26 11.83 6.73 -15.85
N PRO A 27 11.25 6.13 -16.91
CA PRO A 27 9.80 6.01 -17.07
C PRO A 27 9.10 5.34 -15.88
N SER A 28 9.61 4.20 -15.40
CA SER A 28 9.07 3.48 -14.25
C SER A 28 9.15 4.28 -12.96
N GLY A 29 10.23 5.03 -12.76
CA GLY A 29 10.38 5.91 -11.62
C GLY A 29 9.34 7.06 -11.62
N ARG A 30 9.06 7.64 -12.78
CA ARG A 30 7.98 8.64 -12.91
C ARG A 30 6.60 8.05 -12.60
N ILE A 31 6.34 6.80 -13.02
CA ILE A 31 5.11 6.08 -12.63
C ILE A 31 5.04 5.90 -11.12
N ALA A 32 6.13 5.48 -10.47
CA ALA A 32 6.19 5.34 -9.02
C ALA A 32 5.95 6.67 -8.29
N LEU A 33 6.57 7.77 -8.75
CA LEU A 33 6.32 9.11 -8.21
C LEU A 33 4.87 9.57 -8.43
N ALA A 34 4.27 9.25 -9.56
CA ALA A 34 2.86 9.55 -9.83
C ALA A 34 1.93 8.80 -8.87
N ARG A 35 2.14 7.50 -8.66
CA ARG A 35 1.42 6.70 -7.65
C ARG A 35 1.59 7.29 -6.24
N LEU A 36 2.82 7.62 -5.86
CA LEU A 36 3.10 8.25 -4.57
C LEU A 36 2.35 9.59 -4.43
N SER A 37 2.26 10.40 -5.49
CA SER A 37 1.50 11.66 -5.48
C SER A 37 0.00 11.46 -5.26
N CYS A 38 -0.55 10.33 -5.70
CA CYS A 38 -1.93 9.95 -5.44
C CYS A 38 -2.13 9.46 -3.99
N ALA A 39 -1.10 8.87 -3.39
CA ALA A 39 -1.11 8.37 -2.02
C ALA A 39 -0.86 9.45 -0.95
N LEU A 40 -0.28 10.60 -1.31
CA LEU A 40 0.11 11.66 -0.37
C LEU A 40 -0.68 12.95 -0.60
N GLU A 41 -0.83 13.72 0.46
CA GLU A 41 -1.21 15.13 0.39
C GLU A 41 0.03 16.03 0.61
N GLU A 42 0.08 17.20 -0.02
CA GLU A 42 1.18 18.15 0.12
C GLU A 42 1.51 18.44 1.59
N ARG A 43 0.47 18.64 2.40
CA ARG A 43 0.62 19.01 3.81
C ARG A 43 1.17 17.89 4.70
N TRP A 44 1.12 16.62 4.24
CA TRP A 44 1.72 15.48 4.94
C TRP A 44 3.24 15.43 4.77
N ILE A 45 3.76 16.07 3.71
CA ILE A 45 5.21 16.15 3.48
C ILE A 45 5.82 17.13 4.49
N PRO A 46 6.86 16.74 5.24
CA PRO A 46 7.55 17.63 6.17
C PRO A 46 8.04 18.90 5.48
N ARG A 47 7.91 20.04 6.18
CA ARG A 47 8.25 21.37 5.63
C ARG A 47 9.61 21.47 4.93
N PRO A 48 10.72 20.88 5.46
CA PRO A 48 12.02 20.97 4.79
C PRO A 48 12.03 20.44 3.36
N TRP A 49 11.19 19.42 3.06
CA TRP A 49 11.15 18.77 1.74
C TRP A 49 9.95 19.14 0.88
N ARG A 50 8.96 19.82 1.43
CA ARG A 50 7.71 20.12 0.72
C ARG A 50 7.95 20.85 -0.58
N SER A 51 8.79 21.89 -0.57
CA SER A 51 9.07 22.71 -1.76
C SER A 51 9.91 22.00 -2.83
N SER A 52 10.66 20.97 -2.46
CA SER A 52 11.47 20.19 -3.42
C SER A 52 10.76 18.91 -3.90
N VAL A 53 10.00 18.25 -3.03
CA VAL A 53 9.36 16.96 -3.33
C VAL A 53 8.00 17.13 -4.01
N TRP A 54 7.12 17.99 -3.48
CA TRP A 54 5.76 18.10 -3.99
C TRP A 54 5.64 18.54 -5.46
N PRO A 55 6.42 19.53 -5.94
CA PRO A 55 6.42 19.88 -7.36
C PRO A 55 6.84 18.74 -8.27
N GLU A 56 7.79 17.90 -7.86
CA GLU A 56 8.23 16.74 -8.62
C GLU A 56 7.15 15.65 -8.68
N LEU A 57 6.49 15.37 -7.55
CA LEU A 57 5.38 14.44 -7.49
C LEU A 57 4.23 14.90 -8.42
N ASN A 58 3.87 16.17 -8.38
CA ASN A 58 2.84 16.73 -9.27
C ASN A 58 3.25 16.71 -10.76
N ARG A 59 4.51 16.96 -11.05
CA ARG A 59 5.04 16.86 -12.42
C ARG A 59 4.98 15.43 -12.92
N ALA A 60 5.37 14.47 -12.09
CA ALA A 60 5.27 13.06 -12.41
C ALA A 60 3.82 12.62 -12.62
N ARG A 61 2.89 13.08 -11.75
CA ARG A 61 1.45 12.83 -11.90
C ARG A 61 0.91 13.37 -13.21
N ALA A 62 1.25 14.60 -13.56
CA ALA A 62 0.81 15.20 -14.82
C ALA A 62 1.39 14.47 -16.05
N ALA A 63 2.66 14.03 -15.96
CA ALA A 63 3.31 13.27 -17.03
C ALA A 63 2.85 11.81 -17.13
N ALA A 64 2.25 11.27 -16.09
CA ALA A 64 1.74 9.91 -16.03
C ALA A 64 0.28 9.78 -16.52
N VAL A 65 -0.36 10.89 -16.89
CA VAL A 65 -1.65 10.83 -17.58
C VAL A 65 -1.41 10.07 -18.90
N ALA A 66 -1.99 8.90 -18.98
CA ALA A 66 -1.80 8.01 -20.13
C ALA A 66 -3.02 8.09 -21.04
N ASP A 67 -2.79 8.26 -22.33
CA ASP A 67 -3.86 8.13 -23.31
C ASP A 67 -4.35 6.68 -23.35
N PRO A 68 -5.63 6.44 -23.60
CA PRO A 68 -6.15 5.11 -23.85
C PRO A 68 -5.40 4.43 -25.01
N LEU A 69 -5.16 3.13 -24.89
CA LEU A 69 -4.67 2.35 -26.04
C LEU A 69 -5.75 2.35 -27.12
N ALA A 70 -5.33 2.52 -28.37
CA ALA A 70 -6.24 2.43 -29.49
C ALA A 70 -6.91 1.04 -29.54
N PRO A 71 -8.19 0.90 -29.93
CA PRO A 71 -8.91 -0.38 -29.95
C PRO A 71 -8.17 -1.52 -30.68
N LYS A 72 -7.47 -1.21 -31.75
CA LYS A 72 -6.63 -2.20 -32.48
C LYS A 72 -5.43 -2.68 -31.65
N ALA A 73 -4.88 -1.84 -30.80
CA ALA A 73 -3.77 -2.22 -29.91
C ALA A 73 -4.29 -3.14 -28.77
N VAL A 74 -5.46 -2.83 -28.23
CA VAL A 74 -6.16 -3.68 -27.24
C VAL A 74 -6.46 -5.06 -27.85
N GLU A 75 -7.09 -5.11 -29.02
CA GLU A 75 -7.36 -6.36 -29.72
C GLU A 75 -6.08 -7.15 -30.01
N GLY A 76 -5.02 -6.45 -30.44
CA GLY A 76 -3.72 -7.05 -30.71
C GLY A 76 -3.09 -7.70 -29.48
N ALA A 77 -3.10 -6.99 -28.35
CA ALA A 77 -2.55 -7.48 -27.09
C ALA A 77 -3.35 -8.68 -26.53
N LEU A 78 -4.67 -8.62 -26.59
CA LEU A 78 -5.54 -9.74 -26.16
C LEU A 78 -5.35 -10.96 -27.06
N ARG A 79 -5.25 -10.76 -28.38
CA ARG A 79 -4.98 -11.84 -29.32
C ARG A 79 -3.61 -12.48 -29.10
N GLU A 80 -2.60 -11.69 -28.81
CA GLU A 80 -1.26 -12.19 -28.47
C GLU A 80 -1.30 -13.02 -27.18
N ALA A 81 -1.98 -12.51 -26.12
CA ALA A 81 -2.09 -13.17 -24.84
C ALA A 81 -2.86 -14.50 -24.91
N TRP A 82 -3.96 -14.56 -25.66
CA TRP A 82 -4.84 -15.74 -25.72
C TRP A 82 -4.59 -16.66 -26.91
N GLY A 83 -3.81 -16.21 -27.91
CA GLY A 83 -3.62 -16.97 -29.15
C GLY A 83 -4.87 -17.02 -30.04
N ALA A 84 -5.92 -16.27 -29.70
CA ALA A 84 -7.21 -16.25 -30.39
C ALA A 84 -7.75 -14.80 -30.43
N LYS A 85 -8.74 -14.54 -31.30
CA LYS A 85 -9.43 -13.25 -31.29
C LYS A 85 -10.22 -13.07 -29.99
N PRO A 86 -10.32 -11.85 -29.42
CA PRO A 86 -11.12 -11.59 -28.22
C PRO A 86 -12.57 -12.09 -28.32
N THR A 87 -13.18 -12.01 -29.52
CA THR A 87 -14.55 -12.52 -29.80
C THR A 87 -14.69 -14.03 -29.73
N ALA A 88 -13.61 -14.79 -29.61
CA ALA A 88 -13.65 -16.23 -29.36
C ALA A 88 -13.70 -16.57 -27.87
N GLU A 89 -13.33 -15.63 -27.01
CA GLU A 89 -13.22 -15.80 -25.57
C GLU A 89 -14.26 -14.97 -24.80
N LEU A 90 -14.70 -13.84 -25.36
CA LEU A 90 -15.65 -12.89 -24.76
C LEU A 90 -16.87 -12.73 -25.66
N ASP A 91 -18.05 -12.62 -25.07
CA ASP A 91 -19.30 -12.30 -25.78
C ASP A 91 -19.29 -10.87 -26.33
N SER A 92 -18.74 -9.93 -25.53
CA SER A 92 -18.51 -8.54 -25.94
C SER A 92 -17.34 -7.93 -25.19
N LEU A 93 -16.76 -6.86 -25.73
CA LEU A 93 -15.71 -6.05 -25.12
C LEU A 93 -16.00 -4.59 -25.46
N ASP A 94 -16.11 -3.74 -24.44
CA ASP A 94 -16.31 -2.31 -24.64
C ASP A 94 -15.06 -1.69 -25.27
N THR A 95 -15.26 -0.85 -26.28
CA THR A 95 -14.15 -0.17 -26.97
C THR A 95 -13.53 0.94 -26.12
N GLU A 96 -14.36 1.63 -25.32
CA GLU A 96 -13.89 2.65 -24.39
C GLU A 96 -13.47 1.99 -23.06
N PRO A 97 -12.30 2.34 -22.51
CA PRO A 97 -11.87 1.82 -21.24
C PRO A 97 -12.66 2.43 -20.08
N ALA A 98 -13.00 1.60 -19.10
CA ALA A 98 -13.59 2.05 -17.83
C ALA A 98 -12.56 2.75 -16.93
N ALA A 99 -11.28 2.34 -17.03
CA ALA A 99 -10.19 2.97 -16.30
C ALA A 99 -8.89 2.94 -17.12
N VAL A 100 -8.09 3.99 -16.98
CA VAL A 100 -6.76 4.09 -17.61
C VAL A 100 -5.75 4.52 -16.55
N THR A 101 -4.69 3.74 -16.40
CA THR A 101 -3.56 4.06 -15.53
C THR A 101 -2.27 4.12 -16.32
N PRO A 102 -1.18 4.62 -15.76
CA PRO A 102 0.13 4.58 -16.41
C PRO A 102 0.63 3.17 -16.74
N THR A 103 0.16 2.16 -16.01
CA THR A 103 0.60 0.76 -16.16
C THR A 103 -0.39 -0.11 -16.89
N SER A 104 -1.67 0.18 -16.80
CA SER A 104 -2.74 -0.69 -17.27
C SER A 104 -3.95 0.07 -17.78
N GLN A 105 -4.85 -0.65 -18.37
CA GLN A 105 -6.15 -0.18 -18.83
C GLN A 105 -7.18 -1.27 -18.56
N VAL A 106 -8.37 -0.87 -18.13
CA VAL A 106 -9.46 -1.79 -17.78
C VAL A 106 -10.64 -1.52 -18.71
N HIS A 107 -11.19 -2.57 -19.28
CA HIS A 107 -12.42 -2.54 -20.09
C HIS A 107 -13.50 -3.37 -19.43
N ARG A 108 -14.75 -2.94 -19.56
CA ARG A 108 -15.90 -3.79 -19.28
C ARG A 108 -16.11 -4.74 -20.45
N ALA A 109 -16.47 -5.96 -20.15
CA ALA A 109 -16.74 -6.99 -21.13
C ALA A 109 -17.84 -7.92 -20.62
N VAL A 110 -18.34 -8.81 -21.49
CA VAL A 110 -19.26 -9.88 -21.10
C VAL A 110 -18.58 -11.22 -21.39
N LEU A 111 -18.63 -12.11 -20.41
CA LEU A 111 -18.10 -13.47 -20.45
C LEU A 111 -19.16 -14.45 -19.98
N ASP A 112 -19.59 -15.36 -20.83
CA ASP A 112 -20.63 -16.35 -20.52
C ASP A 112 -21.91 -15.67 -19.96
N GLY A 113 -22.30 -14.54 -20.54
CA GLY A 113 -23.48 -13.74 -20.14
C GLY A 113 -23.30 -12.93 -18.83
N THR A 114 -22.11 -12.87 -18.26
CA THR A 114 -21.80 -12.14 -17.01
C THR A 114 -20.85 -11.00 -17.29
N ASP A 115 -21.09 -9.85 -16.65
CA ASP A 115 -20.19 -8.69 -16.72
C ASP A 115 -18.84 -8.98 -16.07
N VAL A 116 -17.76 -8.65 -16.78
CA VAL A 116 -16.37 -8.84 -16.33
C VAL A 116 -15.54 -7.59 -16.61
N ALA A 117 -14.48 -7.41 -15.81
CA ALA A 117 -13.41 -6.46 -16.04
C ALA A 117 -12.25 -7.17 -16.77
N VAL A 118 -11.77 -6.59 -17.85
CA VAL A 118 -10.57 -7.02 -18.57
C VAL A 118 -9.48 -6.00 -18.32
N LYS A 119 -8.57 -6.29 -17.39
CA LYS A 119 -7.37 -5.50 -17.08
C LYS A 119 -6.24 -5.94 -18.01
N LEU A 120 -5.56 -5.00 -18.61
CA LEU A 120 -4.54 -5.24 -19.61
C LEU A 120 -3.32 -4.35 -19.31
N LEU A 121 -2.15 -4.93 -19.14
CA LEU A 121 -0.91 -4.18 -19.02
C LEU A 121 -0.54 -3.49 -20.33
N ARG A 122 0.05 -2.30 -20.22
CA ARG A 122 0.55 -1.60 -21.40
C ARG A 122 1.67 -2.42 -22.05
N PRO A 123 1.62 -2.65 -23.38
CA PRO A 123 2.65 -3.39 -24.10
C PRO A 123 4.05 -2.79 -23.88
N GLY A 124 5.05 -3.64 -23.65
CA GLY A 124 6.45 -3.24 -23.44
C GLY A 124 6.80 -2.73 -22.03
N LEU A 125 5.80 -2.43 -21.18
CA LEU A 125 6.03 -1.86 -19.85
C LEU A 125 6.94 -2.74 -18.97
N ALA A 126 6.68 -4.04 -18.92
CA ALA A 126 7.46 -4.96 -18.10
C ALA A 126 8.96 -4.98 -18.49
N GLY A 127 9.28 -4.86 -19.77
CA GLY A 127 10.66 -4.74 -20.25
C GLY A 127 11.33 -3.45 -19.78
N THR A 128 10.65 -2.32 -19.93
CA THR A 128 11.13 -1.01 -19.49
C THR A 128 11.37 -0.99 -17.99
N VAL A 129 10.41 -1.46 -17.20
CA VAL A 129 10.53 -1.49 -15.72
C VAL A 129 11.71 -2.37 -15.29
N ARG A 130 11.90 -3.54 -15.89
CA ARG A 130 13.07 -4.39 -15.56
C ARG A 130 14.41 -3.70 -15.79
N GLN A 131 14.53 -2.91 -16.86
CA GLN A 131 15.73 -2.13 -17.12
C GLN A 131 15.91 -1.00 -16.11
N ASP A 132 14.85 -0.29 -15.77
CA ASP A 132 14.87 0.84 -14.86
C ASP A 132 15.15 0.42 -13.40
N LEU A 133 14.76 -0.80 -13.00
CA LEU A 133 15.00 -1.32 -11.65
C LEU A 133 16.50 -1.41 -11.29
N ALA A 134 17.39 -1.46 -12.27
CA ALA A 134 18.83 -1.36 -12.02
C ALA A 134 19.24 -0.01 -11.40
N LEU A 135 18.45 1.06 -11.62
CA LEU A 135 18.69 2.36 -11.02
C LEU A 135 18.50 2.37 -9.50
N LEU A 136 17.71 1.43 -8.95
CA LEU A 136 17.52 1.31 -7.50
C LEU A 136 18.85 1.05 -6.76
N GLU A 137 19.82 0.41 -7.40
CA GLU A 137 21.14 0.16 -6.81
C GLU A 137 21.83 1.47 -6.40
N GLY A 138 21.55 2.58 -7.11
CA GLY A 138 22.03 3.91 -6.78
C GLY A 138 21.52 4.45 -5.44
N LEU A 139 20.46 3.86 -4.86
CA LEU A 139 19.92 4.23 -3.56
C LEU A 139 20.62 3.54 -2.38
N ALA A 140 21.39 2.46 -2.62
CA ALA A 140 21.96 1.66 -1.54
C ALA A 140 22.87 2.48 -0.61
N GLY A 141 23.77 3.29 -1.17
CA GLY A 141 24.67 4.14 -0.39
C GLY A 141 23.92 5.23 0.40
N PRO A 142 23.11 6.09 -0.24
CA PRO A 142 22.32 7.09 0.45
C PRO A 142 21.37 6.53 1.52
N LEU A 143 20.74 5.38 1.25
CA LEU A 143 19.84 4.70 2.20
C LEU A 143 20.59 4.24 3.45
N GLY A 144 21.73 3.57 3.29
CA GLY A 144 22.57 3.14 4.42
C GLY A 144 23.20 4.32 5.18
N ALA A 145 23.49 5.44 4.50
CA ALA A 145 23.97 6.65 5.16
C ALA A 145 22.85 7.34 5.98
N ALA A 146 21.61 7.36 5.46
CA ALA A 146 20.46 7.95 6.16
C ALA A 146 19.99 7.06 7.34
N PHE A 147 20.04 5.74 7.18
CA PHE A 147 19.55 4.76 8.16
C PHE A 147 20.60 3.66 8.36
N PRO A 148 21.60 3.87 9.23
CA PRO A 148 22.75 2.95 9.38
C PRO A 148 22.40 1.54 9.85
N SER A 149 21.25 1.35 10.48
CA SER A 149 20.75 0.05 10.98
C SER A 149 19.99 -0.76 9.93
N LEU A 150 19.69 -0.19 8.76
CA LEU A 150 19.04 -0.91 7.67
C LEU A 150 20.05 -1.77 6.89
N ASP A 151 19.56 -2.85 6.28
CA ASP A 151 20.23 -3.53 5.17
C ASP A 151 19.70 -3.00 3.82
N PRO A 152 20.40 -2.04 3.19
CA PRO A 152 19.92 -1.43 1.95
C PRO A 152 19.78 -2.44 0.82
N GLN A 153 20.67 -3.42 0.76
CA GLN A 153 20.68 -4.41 -0.33
C GLN A 153 19.47 -5.34 -0.23
N ALA A 154 19.16 -5.81 0.99
CA ALA A 154 17.99 -6.65 1.22
C ALA A 154 16.69 -5.90 0.93
N ILE A 155 16.58 -4.64 1.37
CA ILE A 155 15.42 -3.77 1.12
C ILE A 155 15.22 -3.52 -0.38
N LEU A 156 16.26 -3.14 -1.10
CA LEU A 156 16.15 -2.84 -2.53
C LEU A 156 15.84 -4.11 -3.36
N ARG A 157 16.35 -5.27 -2.91
CA ARG A 157 15.99 -6.56 -3.51
C ARG A 157 14.50 -6.86 -3.33
N GLU A 158 13.98 -6.71 -2.11
CA GLU A 158 12.54 -6.90 -1.82
C GLU A 158 11.68 -5.96 -2.67
N VAL A 159 12.02 -4.67 -2.73
CA VAL A 159 11.31 -3.70 -3.57
C VAL A 159 11.33 -4.14 -5.05
N ARG A 160 12.49 -4.56 -5.56
CA ARG A 160 12.62 -5.02 -6.94
C ARG A 160 11.73 -6.23 -7.23
N GLU A 161 11.75 -7.23 -6.36
CA GLU A 161 10.94 -8.44 -6.51
C GLU A 161 9.45 -8.11 -6.54
N ARG A 162 8.99 -7.30 -5.59
CA ARG A 162 7.56 -6.94 -5.52
C ARG A 162 7.08 -6.09 -6.69
N VAL A 163 7.90 -5.14 -7.16
CA VAL A 163 7.55 -4.37 -8.37
C VAL A 163 7.44 -5.26 -9.60
N LEU A 164 8.24 -6.33 -9.69
CA LEU A 164 8.13 -7.29 -10.79
C LEU A 164 6.86 -8.16 -10.68
N ASP A 165 6.47 -8.55 -9.47
CA ASP A 165 5.23 -9.30 -9.23
C ASP A 165 3.99 -8.48 -9.61
N GLU A 166 3.98 -7.16 -9.35
CA GLU A 166 2.90 -6.24 -9.76
C GLU A 166 2.74 -6.13 -11.30
N LEU A 167 3.74 -6.55 -12.06
CA LEU A 167 3.70 -6.57 -13.53
C LEU A 167 3.33 -7.94 -14.11
N ASP A 168 2.83 -8.85 -13.28
CA ASP A 168 2.37 -10.17 -13.68
C ASP A 168 0.90 -10.36 -13.28
N LEU A 169 -0.02 -10.15 -14.23
CA LEU A 169 -1.45 -10.27 -14.00
C LEU A 169 -1.91 -11.73 -13.82
N GLU A 170 -1.12 -12.72 -14.21
CA GLU A 170 -1.38 -14.12 -13.89
C GLU A 170 -1.10 -14.40 -12.42
N HIS A 171 -0.01 -13.83 -11.89
CA HIS A 171 0.28 -13.83 -10.46
C HIS A 171 -0.81 -13.10 -9.66
N GLU A 172 -1.29 -11.95 -10.15
CA GLU A 172 -2.40 -11.21 -9.53
C GLU A 172 -3.67 -12.08 -9.47
N ALA A 173 -4.02 -12.79 -10.55
CA ALA A 173 -5.17 -13.70 -10.57
C ALA A 173 -5.06 -14.81 -9.51
N GLU A 174 -3.87 -15.41 -9.35
CA GLU A 174 -3.66 -16.43 -8.32
C GLU A 174 -3.78 -15.84 -6.91
N THR A 175 -3.26 -14.65 -6.69
CA THR A 175 -3.38 -13.93 -5.42
C THR A 175 -4.84 -13.60 -5.10
N MET A 176 -5.61 -13.09 -6.07
CA MET A 176 -7.06 -12.88 -5.92
C MET A 176 -7.78 -14.17 -5.49
N ARG A 177 -7.44 -15.32 -6.09
CA ARG A 177 -8.01 -16.62 -5.70
C ARG A 177 -7.70 -16.98 -4.25
N ARG A 178 -6.49 -16.67 -3.76
CA ARG A 178 -6.08 -16.92 -2.37
C ARG A 178 -6.91 -16.07 -1.41
N PHE A 179 -7.00 -14.75 -1.66
CA PHE A 179 -7.84 -13.84 -0.86
C PHE A 179 -9.31 -14.26 -0.89
N ARG A 180 -9.85 -14.54 -2.09
CA ARG A 180 -11.24 -14.98 -2.25
C ARG A 180 -11.52 -16.28 -1.48
N ARG A 181 -10.60 -17.22 -1.44
CA ARG A 181 -10.74 -18.45 -0.66
C ARG A 181 -10.82 -18.17 0.83
N SER A 182 -9.96 -17.29 1.33
CA SER A 182 -9.90 -16.92 2.75
C SER A 182 -11.11 -16.08 3.18
N LEU A 183 -11.64 -15.22 2.27
CA LEU A 183 -12.83 -14.39 2.49
C LEU A 183 -14.12 -15.02 1.95
N ARG A 184 -14.11 -16.31 1.67
CA ARG A 184 -15.29 -16.98 1.12
C ARG A 184 -16.49 -16.85 2.06
N ASN A 185 -17.59 -16.33 1.52
CA ASN A 185 -18.82 -16.04 2.25
C ASN A 185 -18.66 -14.99 3.38
N HIS A 186 -17.62 -14.16 3.33
CA HIS A 186 -17.51 -13.06 4.27
C HIS A 186 -18.69 -12.09 4.06
N PRO A 187 -19.39 -11.67 5.12
CA PRO A 187 -20.64 -10.92 4.98
C PRO A 187 -20.42 -9.48 4.44
N GLN A 188 -19.22 -8.93 4.57
CA GLN A 188 -18.94 -7.52 4.27
C GLN A 188 -17.77 -7.31 3.29
N LEU A 189 -16.82 -8.23 3.19
CA LEU A 189 -15.64 -8.08 2.34
C LEU A 189 -15.78 -8.93 1.08
N VAL A 190 -15.57 -8.32 -0.07
CA VAL A 190 -15.71 -8.93 -1.39
C VAL A 190 -14.39 -8.89 -2.14
N VAL A 191 -14.02 -10.01 -2.73
CA VAL A 191 -12.90 -10.14 -3.67
C VAL A 191 -13.48 -10.57 -5.02
N PRO A 192 -13.27 -9.83 -6.11
CA PRO A 192 -13.76 -10.21 -7.43
C PRO A 192 -13.27 -11.60 -7.84
N ALA A 193 -14.11 -12.37 -8.51
CA ALA A 193 -13.73 -13.70 -8.99
C ALA A 193 -12.85 -13.59 -10.25
N PRO A 194 -11.59 -14.06 -10.24
CA PRO A 194 -10.79 -14.06 -11.46
C PRO A 194 -11.19 -15.22 -12.38
N ALA A 195 -11.33 -14.95 -13.67
CA ALA A 195 -11.50 -15.95 -14.73
C ALA A 195 -10.13 -16.53 -15.10
N THR A 196 -9.60 -17.43 -14.26
CA THR A 196 -8.21 -17.91 -14.34
C THR A 196 -7.86 -18.58 -15.68
N ARG A 197 -8.82 -19.13 -16.40
CA ARG A 197 -8.60 -19.69 -17.74
C ARG A 197 -8.11 -18.64 -18.76
N LEU A 198 -8.46 -17.36 -18.52
CA LEU A 198 -8.09 -16.21 -19.36
C LEU A 198 -6.94 -15.37 -18.79
N ALA A 199 -6.49 -15.66 -17.57
CA ALA A 199 -5.35 -14.95 -16.99
C ALA A 199 -4.04 -15.28 -17.72
N ARG A 200 -3.27 -14.23 -18.02
CA ARG A 200 -1.94 -14.30 -18.64
C ARG A 200 -1.08 -13.20 -18.01
N PRO A 201 0.25 -13.23 -18.14
CA PRO A 201 1.11 -12.20 -17.53
C PRO A 201 0.70 -10.77 -17.86
N GLY A 202 0.15 -10.52 -19.05
CA GLY A 202 -0.30 -9.19 -19.49
C GLY A 202 -1.81 -8.94 -19.42
N VAL A 203 -2.63 -9.95 -19.03
CA VAL A 203 -4.11 -9.85 -19.06
C VAL A 203 -4.72 -10.54 -17.85
N LEU A 204 -5.61 -9.83 -17.16
CA LEU A 204 -6.46 -10.37 -16.11
C LEU A 204 -7.94 -10.14 -16.48
N VAL A 205 -8.74 -11.18 -16.36
CA VAL A 205 -10.20 -11.09 -16.46
C VAL A 205 -10.77 -11.43 -15.08
N SER A 206 -11.63 -10.59 -14.55
CA SER A 206 -12.28 -10.80 -13.26
C SER A 206 -13.72 -10.32 -13.27
N GLU A 207 -14.49 -10.74 -12.27
CA GLU A 207 -15.84 -10.24 -12.03
C GLU A 207 -15.87 -8.72 -12.04
N TRP A 208 -16.86 -8.14 -12.73
CA TRP A 208 -17.12 -6.71 -12.65
C TRP A 208 -17.82 -6.37 -11.34
N ILE A 209 -17.33 -5.38 -10.63
CA ILE A 209 -17.93 -4.90 -9.37
C ILE A 209 -18.54 -3.53 -9.61
N ASP A 210 -19.85 -3.42 -9.41
CA ASP A 210 -20.52 -2.13 -9.34
C ASP A 210 -20.35 -1.55 -7.92
N GLY A 211 -19.89 -0.31 -7.85
CA GLY A 211 -19.66 0.38 -6.57
C GLY A 211 -19.14 1.79 -6.77
N VAL A 212 -19.03 2.52 -5.69
CA VAL A 212 -18.42 3.85 -5.66
C VAL A 212 -17.09 3.80 -4.90
N PRO A 213 -16.08 4.58 -5.30
CA PRO A 213 -14.84 4.68 -4.54
C PRO A 213 -15.08 5.08 -3.09
N LEU A 214 -14.23 4.62 -2.18
CA LEU A 214 -14.33 4.87 -0.73
C LEU A 214 -14.49 6.38 -0.40
N THR A 215 -13.90 7.25 -1.20
CA THR A 215 -14.03 8.71 -1.07
C THR A 215 -15.44 9.23 -1.32
N GLN A 216 -16.34 8.40 -1.87
CA GLN A 216 -17.75 8.70 -2.16
C GLN A 216 -18.69 7.77 -1.39
N ALA A 217 -18.18 7.01 -0.43
CA ALA A 217 -18.98 6.08 0.37
C ALA A 217 -20.14 6.80 1.09
N GLY A 218 -21.29 6.13 1.16
CA GLY A 218 -22.47 6.64 1.84
C GLY A 218 -22.32 6.68 3.36
N ASP A 219 -21.55 5.72 3.91
CA ASP A 219 -21.16 5.65 5.33
C ASP A 219 -19.63 5.51 5.43
N PRO A 220 -18.91 6.65 5.46
CA PRO A 220 -17.45 6.64 5.47
C PRO A 220 -16.84 6.02 6.72
N ASP A 221 -17.49 6.14 7.89
CA ASP A 221 -16.98 5.57 9.14
C ASP A 221 -17.01 4.04 9.09
N ARG A 222 -18.13 3.48 8.65
CA ARG A 222 -18.30 2.04 8.48
C ARG A 222 -17.35 1.49 7.41
N ALA A 223 -17.24 2.15 6.27
CA ALA A 223 -16.35 1.72 5.19
C ALA A 223 -14.88 1.78 5.63
N ALA A 224 -14.47 2.81 6.37
CA ALA A 224 -13.13 2.92 6.96
C ALA A 224 -12.85 1.81 7.98
N ALA A 225 -13.81 1.47 8.84
CA ALA A 225 -13.64 0.39 9.80
C ALA A 225 -13.43 -0.98 9.11
N TRP A 226 -14.18 -1.25 8.04
CA TRP A 226 -13.98 -2.46 7.23
C TRP A 226 -12.66 -2.45 6.47
N LEU A 227 -12.16 -1.27 6.05
CA LEU A 227 -10.84 -1.16 5.44
C LEU A 227 -9.72 -1.50 6.43
N VAL A 228 -9.81 -1.08 7.71
CA VAL A 228 -8.85 -1.50 8.76
C VAL A 228 -8.87 -3.02 8.92
N ILE A 229 -10.06 -3.62 9.02
CA ILE A 229 -10.21 -5.07 9.15
C ILE A 229 -9.66 -5.79 7.92
N PHE A 230 -9.92 -5.31 6.72
CA PHE A 230 -9.36 -5.89 5.49
C PHE A 230 -7.83 -5.83 5.50
N ALA A 231 -7.26 -4.66 5.72
CA ALA A 231 -5.82 -4.42 5.59
C ALA A 231 -5.01 -5.15 6.66
N LEU A 232 -5.44 -5.12 7.92
CA LEU A 232 -4.70 -5.70 9.04
C LEU A 232 -5.10 -7.13 9.37
N GLY A 233 -6.37 -7.49 9.15
CA GLY A 233 -6.87 -8.84 9.40
C GLY A 233 -6.21 -9.91 8.53
N GLY A 234 -5.70 -9.52 7.37
CA GLY A 234 -4.91 -10.36 6.50
C GLY A 234 -3.66 -10.96 7.14
N MET A 235 -3.07 -10.29 8.13
CA MET A 235 -1.93 -10.81 8.91
C MET A 235 -2.23 -12.20 9.51
N ARG A 236 -3.44 -12.40 10.04
CA ARG A 236 -3.86 -13.71 10.61
C ARG A 236 -4.05 -14.79 9.56
N ALA A 237 -4.46 -14.41 8.35
CA ALA A 237 -4.57 -15.32 7.22
C ALA A 237 -3.23 -15.58 6.51
N GLY A 238 -2.16 -14.89 6.91
CA GLY A 238 -0.85 -14.92 6.26
C GLY A 238 -0.84 -14.25 4.88
N LEU A 239 -1.79 -13.35 4.61
CA LEU A 239 -1.97 -12.64 3.34
C LEU A 239 -2.21 -11.16 3.61
N VAL A 240 -1.30 -10.30 3.14
CA VAL A 240 -1.43 -8.85 3.30
C VAL A 240 -1.56 -8.18 1.93
N HIS A 241 -2.56 -7.32 1.81
CA HIS A 241 -2.71 -6.39 0.71
C HIS A 241 -1.93 -5.11 1.02
N ALA A 242 -1.02 -4.75 0.14
CA ALA A 242 -0.07 -3.68 0.42
C ALA A 242 -0.34 -2.36 -0.33
N ASP A 243 -1.43 -2.29 -1.10
CA ASP A 243 -1.80 -1.10 -1.88
C ASP A 243 -3.30 -0.82 -1.90
N PRO A 244 -3.94 -0.59 -0.74
CA PRO A 244 -5.35 -0.26 -0.68
C PRO A 244 -5.59 1.21 -1.12
N ASP A 245 -5.46 1.46 -2.44
CA ASP A 245 -5.74 2.79 -3.02
C ASP A 245 -7.24 3.11 -2.89
N PRO A 246 -7.62 4.35 -2.54
CA PRO A 246 -9.03 4.71 -2.39
C PRO A 246 -9.88 4.56 -3.66
N GLN A 247 -9.27 4.50 -4.85
CA GLN A 247 -9.98 4.24 -6.10
C GLN A 247 -10.25 2.75 -6.35
N ASP A 248 -9.45 1.88 -5.72
CA ASP A 248 -9.56 0.42 -5.85
C ASP A 248 -10.34 -0.21 -4.68
N VAL A 249 -10.80 0.61 -3.72
CA VAL A 249 -11.67 0.19 -2.61
C VAL A 249 -13.06 0.76 -2.85
N LEU A 250 -14.03 -0.12 -3.15
CA LEU A 250 -15.37 0.28 -3.55
C LEU A 250 -16.41 -0.09 -2.47
N GLU A 251 -17.30 0.87 -2.14
CA GLU A 251 -18.56 0.54 -1.47
C GLU A 251 -19.57 0.09 -2.52
N MET A 252 -20.06 -1.13 -2.39
CA MET A 252 -21.08 -1.72 -3.26
C MET A 252 -22.48 -1.18 -2.90
N PRO A 253 -23.49 -1.28 -3.80
CA PRO A 253 -24.85 -0.82 -3.52
C PRO A 253 -25.53 -1.46 -2.30
N ASP A 254 -25.11 -2.67 -1.92
CA ASP A 254 -25.57 -3.37 -0.72
C ASP A 254 -24.75 -3.03 0.55
N GLY A 255 -23.80 -2.10 0.43
CA GLY A 255 -22.96 -1.63 1.51
C GLY A 255 -21.76 -2.52 1.82
N ARG A 256 -21.51 -3.60 1.06
CA ARG A 256 -20.28 -4.38 1.19
C ARG A 256 -19.09 -3.61 0.63
N LEU A 257 -17.90 -3.95 1.11
CA LEU A 257 -16.64 -3.36 0.63
C LEU A 257 -15.95 -4.35 -0.31
N ALA A 258 -15.68 -3.92 -1.53
CA ALA A 258 -14.87 -4.67 -2.49
C ALA A 258 -13.49 -4.02 -2.65
N VAL A 259 -12.45 -4.85 -2.73
CA VAL A 259 -11.08 -4.42 -3.05
C VAL A 259 -10.70 -5.02 -4.39
N LEU A 260 -10.12 -4.23 -5.29
CA LEU A 260 -9.98 -4.60 -6.71
C LEU A 260 -8.58 -5.03 -7.12
N ASP A 261 -7.53 -4.30 -6.82
CA ASP A 261 -6.15 -4.54 -7.28
C ASP A 261 -5.38 -5.41 -6.27
N TYR A 262 -4.91 -6.58 -6.71
CA TYR A 262 -4.19 -7.56 -5.89
C TYR A 262 -2.74 -7.77 -6.34
N GLY A 263 -2.22 -6.90 -7.19
CA GLY A 263 -0.83 -6.98 -7.66
C GLY A 263 0.19 -6.77 -6.53
N ALA A 264 -0.09 -5.85 -5.62
CA ALA A 264 0.79 -5.55 -4.49
C ALA A 264 0.37 -6.33 -3.23
N THR A 265 0.86 -7.56 -3.08
CA THR A 265 0.53 -8.43 -1.94
C THR A 265 1.75 -9.08 -1.34
N ARG A 266 1.65 -9.55 -0.10
CA ARG A 266 2.71 -10.26 0.60
C ARG A 266 2.16 -11.39 1.45
N THR A 267 2.88 -12.51 1.49
CA THR A 267 2.66 -13.54 2.51
C THR A 267 3.40 -13.15 3.79
N VAL A 268 2.74 -13.35 4.91
CA VAL A 268 3.28 -13.07 6.25
C VAL A 268 3.28 -14.34 7.07
N SER A 269 4.37 -14.61 7.78
CA SER A 269 4.46 -15.75 8.69
C SER A 269 3.58 -15.52 9.93
N ARG A 270 3.15 -16.62 10.55
CA ARG A 270 2.39 -16.54 11.79
C ARG A 270 3.17 -15.85 12.91
N GLU A 271 4.47 -16.11 12.99
CA GLU A 271 5.37 -15.48 13.95
C GLU A 271 5.37 -13.94 13.82
N ARG A 272 5.49 -13.43 12.58
CA ARG A 272 5.43 -11.98 12.33
C ARG A 272 4.06 -11.39 12.68
N ALA A 273 2.98 -12.10 12.38
CA ALA A 273 1.63 -11.69 12.76
C ALA A 273 1.45 -11.65 14.29
N ASP A 274 1.98 -12.63 15.01
CA ASP A 274 1.93 -12.69 16.48
C ASP A 274 2.76 -11.55 17.11
N LEU A 275 3.94 -11.25 16.57
CA LEU A 275 4.77 -10.11 17.00
C LEU A 275 4.08 -8.77 16.72
N GLY A 276 3.43 -8.62 15.57
CA GLY A 276 2.65 -7.43 15.24
C GLY A 276 1.48 -7.21 16.20
N LEU A 277 0.77 -8.29 16.57
CA LEU A 277 -0.28 -8.20 17.60
C LEU A 277 0.31 -7.83 18.96
N ALA A 278 1.38 -8.52 19.40
CA ALA A 278 2.03 -8.25 20.68
C ALA A 278 2.51 -6.78 20.79
N LEU A 279 3.01 -6.22 19.68
CA LEU A 279 3.41 -4.81 19.62
C LEU A 279 2.23 -3.86 19.94
N VAL A 280 1.07 -4.08 19.29
CA VAL A 280 -0.10 -3.21 19.49
C VAL A 280 -0.75 -3.46 20.87
N GLU A 281 -0.77 -4.70 21.36
CA GLU A 281 -1.26 -5.02 22.72
C GLU A 281 -0.39 -4.37 23.80
N ALA A 282 0.95 -4.43 23.65
CA ALA A 282 1.87 -3.77 24.58
C ALA A 282 1.70 -2.24 24.57
N TYR A 283 1.49 -1.63 23.38
CA TYR A 283 1.18 -0.22 23.24
C TYR A 283 -0.15 0.12 23.96
N ALA A 284 -1.20 -0.63 23.73
CA ALA A 284 -2.51 -0.41 24.36
C ALA A 284 -2.45 -0.55 25.89
N ALA A 285 -1.67 -1.52 26.38
CA ALA A 285 -1.42 -1.73 27.80
C ALA A 285 -0.46 -0.71 28.43
N GLN A 286 0.17 0.17 27.63
CA GLN A 286 1.23 1.09 28.06
C GLN A 286 2.42 0.34 28.71
N ASP A 287 2.69 -0.90 28.26
CA ASP A 287 3.78 -1.74 28.75
C ASP A 287 5.04 -1.56 27.91
N ALA A 288 5.94 -0.71 28.40
CA ALA A 288 7.20 -0.41 27.72
C ALA A 288 8.12 -1.64 27.59
N ALA A 289 8.08 -2.59 28.54
CA ALA A 289 8.93 -3.77 28.51
C ALA A 289 8.43 -4.76 27.43
N ALA A 290 7.13 -5.03 27.41
CA ALA A 290 6.51 -5.87 26.38
C ALA A 290 6.67 -5.25 24.98
N LEU A 291 6.49 -3.91 24.85
CA LEU A 291 6.70 -3.18 23.59
C LEU A 291 8.13 -3.35 23.09
N GLY A 292 9.12 -3.19 23.98
CA GLY A 292 10.53 -3.38 23.66
C GLY A 292 10.82 -4.79 23.17
N THR A 293 10.25 -5.81 23.84
CA THR A 293 10.40 -7.22 23.46
C THR A 293 9.81 -7.50 22.08
N ALA A 294 8.64 -6.95 21.76
CA ALA A 294 8.01 -7.09 20.44
C ALA A 294 8.84 -6.40 19.34
N LEU A 295 9.33 -5.19 19.59
CA LEU A 295 10.19 -4.45 18.66
C LEU A 295 11.52 -5.16 18.40
N GLU A 296 12.13 -5.76 19.43
CA GLU A 296 13.34 -6.56 19.30
C GLU A 296 13.06 -7.84 18.49
N GLY A 297 11.97 -8.56 18.78
CA GLY A 297 11.55 -9.75 18.03
C GLY A 297 11.27 -9.46 16.54
N LEU A 298 10.73 -8.30 16.23
CA LEU A 298 10.58 -7.79 14.86
C LEU A 298 11.93 -7.39 14.22
N GLY A 299 13.00 -7.25 15.00
CA GLY A 299 14.26 -6.65 14.54
C GLY A 299 14.13 -5.15 14.26
N ALA A 300 13.07 -4.53 14.76
CA ALA A 300 12.77 -3.11 14.50
C ALA A 300 13.63 -2.16 15.34
N LEU A 301 13.91 -2.53 16.59
CA LEU A 301 14.78 -1.77 17.49
C LEU A 301 15.63 -2.72 18.34
N PRO A 302 16.83 -2.29 18.75
CA PRO A 302 17.63 -3.05 19.71
C PRO A 302 16.98 -3.08 21.10
N ALA A 303 17.37 -4.06 21.93
CA ALA A 303 16.91 -4.19 23.29
C ALA A 303 17.02 -2.88 24.10
N GLY A 304 16.08 -2.68 25.03
CA GLY A 304 16.09 -1.53 25.95
C GLY A 304 15.50 -0.22 25.37
N GLN A 305 14.96 -0.22 24.15
CA GLN A 305 14.39 0.99 23.53
C GLN A 305 12.86 1.13 23.76
N GLY A 306 12.22 0.17 24.44
CA GLY A 306 10.76 0.13 24.58
C GLY A 306 10.14 1.38 25.23
N ALA A 307 10.75 1.92 26.29
CA ALA A 307 10.24 3.12 26.95
C ALA A 307 10.28 4.36 26.05
N GLN A 308 11.37 4.54 25.32
CA GLN A 308 11.52 5.65 24.38
C GLN A 308 10.56 5.51 23.18
N ALA A 309 10.42 4.29 22.65
CA ALA A 309 9.48 4.00 21.57
C ALA A 309 8.02 4.23 21.99
N LEU A 310 7.64 3.79 23.21
CA LEU A 310 6.30 4.00 23.75
C LEU A 310 5.98 5.49 23.91
N GLU A 311 6.90 6.25 24.49
CA GLU A 311 6.72 7.69 24.70
C GLU A 311 6.59 8.44 23.36
N LEU A 312 7.43 8.10 22.36
CA LEU A 312 7.34 8.69 21.02
C LEU A 312 6.01 8.35 20.36
N ALA A 313 5.60 7.07 20.38
CA ALA A 313 4.34 6.62 19.79
C ALA A 313 3.14 7.29 20.45
N ARG A 314 3.10 7.33 21.78
CA ARG A 314 2.04 7.99 22.56
C ARG A 314 1.95 9.47 22.24
N THR A 315 3.08 10.16 22.23
CA THR A 315 3.12 11.61 21.94
C THR A 315 2.73 11.88 20.49
N ALA A 316 3.24 11.10 19.52
CA ALA A 316 2.94 11.29 18.11
C ALA A 316 1.47 11.03 17.80
N LEU A 317 0.93 9.90 18.24
CA LEU A 317 -0.45 9.52 17.95
C LEU A 317 -1.47 10.38 18.75
N GLY A 318 -1.16 10.76 19.99
CA GLY A 318 -2.10 11.52 20.83
C GLY A 318 -3.43 10.77 21.01
N GLU A 319 -4.55 11.45 20.79
CA GLU A 319 -5.89 10.88 20.95
C GLU A 319 -6.17 9.70 19.98
N LEU A 320 -5.60 9.71 18.79
CA LEU A 320 -5.75 8.62 17.81
C LEU A 320 -5.17 7.28 18.30
N GLY A 321 -4.19 7.32 19.18
CA GLY A 321 -3.59 6.13 19.79
C GLY A 321 -4.21 5.77 21.14
N GLY A 322 -5.24 6.49 21.58
CA GLY A 322 -6.00 6.21 22.80
C GLY A 322 -7.24 5.37 22.54
N PRO A 323 -7.91 4.92 23.62
CA PRO A 323 -9.21 4.28 23.53
C PRO A 323 -10.31 5.29 23.19
N GLY A 324 -11.33 4.81 22.48
CA GLY A 324 -12.51 5.60 22.12
C GLY A 324 -12.43 6.17 20.69
N ARG A 325 -13.58 6.67 20.24
CA ARG A 325 -13.72 7.19 18.88
C ARG A 325 -12.98 8.51 18.72
N SER A 326 -12.24 8.62 17.63
CA SER A 326 -11.53 9.84 17.22
C SER A 326 -11.59 10.00 15.72
N ARG A 327 -11.53 11.26 15.26
CA ARG A 327 -11.51 11.57 13.83
C ARG A 327 -10.12 11.42 13.28
N LEU A 328 -9.98 10.56 12.28
CA LEU A 328 -8.75 10.45 11.49
C LEU A 328 -8.99 11.18 10.15
N ASP A 329 -8.44 12.38 10.06
CA ASP A 329 -8.45 13.19 8.84
C ASP A 329 -7.03 13.69 8.52
N SER A 330 -6.90 14.44 7.44
CA SER A 330 -5.62 14.97 7.01
C SER A 330 -4.98 15.93 8.03
N ASP A 331 -5.76 16.63 8.85
CA ASP A 331 -5.22 17.48 9.92
C ASP A 331 -4.65 16.65 11.06
N ALA A 332 -5.27 15.52 11.36
CA ALA A 332 -4.76 14.54 12.32
C ALA A 332 -3.38 13.98 11.88
N VAL A 333 -3.22 13.64 10.60
CA VAL A 333 -1.92 13.18 10.05
C VAL A 333 -0.85 14.28 10.20
N VAL A 334 -1.18 15.53 9.86
CA VAL A 334 -0.26 16.68 10.06
C VAL A 334 0.08 16.87 11.53
N ALA A 335 -0.89 16.68 12.43
CA ALA A 335 -0.67 16.81 13.87
C ALA A 335 0.25 15.71 14.41
N ILE A 336 0.13 14.45 13.94
CA ILE A 336 1.05 13.36 14.27
C ILE A 336 2.48 13.76 13.91
N GLY A 337 2.71 14.18 12.67
CA GLY A 337 4.04 14.61 12.20
C GLY A 337 4.60 15.78 13.01
N ARG A 338 3.75 16.75 13.39
CA ARG A 338 4.16 17.90 14.20
C ARG A 338 4.56 17.50 15.63
N ARG A 339 3.77 16.61 16.26
CA ARG A 339 4.08 16.12 17.61
C ARG A 339 5.36 15.29 17.64
N ALA A 340 5.57 14.41 16.64
CA ALA A 340 6.83 13.67 16.49
C ALA A 340 8.03 14.61 16.29
N ALA A 341 7.89 15.65 15.47
CA ALA A 341 8.93 16.67 15.28
C ALA A 341 9.21 17.52 16.53
N GLY A 342 8.30 17.56 17.49
CA GLY A 342 8.49 18.18 18.81
C GLY A 342 9.43 17.39 19.74
N LEU A 343 9.78 16.14 19.39
CA LEU A 343 10.71 15.26 20.10
C LEU A 343 11.92 14.89 19.22
N PRO A 344 12.73 15.87 18.76
CA PRO A 344 13.68 15.62 17.68
C PRO A 344 14.79 14.63 18.10
N GLU A 345 15.27 14.68 19.34
CA GLU A 345 16.32 13.78 19.82
C GLU A 345 15.82 12.32 19.88
N ALA A 346 14.63 12.10 20.46
CA ALA A 346 14.05 10.77 20.56
C ALA A 346 13.71 10.21 19.18
N THR A 347 13.12 11.02 18.30
CA THR A 347 12.75 10.63 16.94
C THR A 347 13.98 10.24 16.13
N VAL A 348 15.03 11.06 16.18
CA VAL A 348 16.28 10.82 15.45
C VAL A 348 17.01 9.59 16.01
N ASP A 349 17.10 9.46 17.33
CA ASP A 349 17.78 8.33 17.95
C ASP A 349 17.10 6.99 17.58
N LEU A 350 15.76 6.92 17.67
CA LEU A 350 15.01 5.74 17.26
C LEU A 350 15.13 5.48 15.76
N ALA A 351 15.05 6.51 14.92
CA ALA A 351 15.21 6.35 13.47
C ALA A 351 16.61 5.86 13.06
N MET A 352 17.66 6.31 13.76
CA MET A 352 19.04 5.88 13.49
C MET A 352 19.37 4.47 13.99
N ARG A 353 18.67 4.00 15.02
CA ARG A 353 18.81 2.64 15.58
C ARG A 353 17.79 1.69 14.98
N GLY A 354 16.72 2.22 14.43
CA GLY A 354 15.63 1.46 13.85
C GLY A 354 16.03 0.73 12.58
N SER A 355 15.43 -0.43 12.41
CA SER A 355 15.53 -1.24 11.18
C SER A 355 14.14 -1.70 10.76
N VAL A 356 14.02 -2.08 9.50
CA VAL A 356 12.81 -2.73 8.97
C VAL A 356 13.25 -4.00 8.26
N ALA A 357 12.73 -5.13 8.69
CA ALA A 357 12.97 -6.37 7.97
C ALA A 357 12.33 -6.28 6.58
N PRO A 358 12.99 -6.78 5.51
CA PRO A 358 12.45 -6.70 4.15
C PRO A 358 11.03 -7.25 4.02
N GLU A 359 10.72 -8.33 4.74
CA GLU A 359 9.38 -8.94 4.76
C GLU A 359 8.29 -8.07 5.39
N ASP A 360 8.64 -7.06 6.20
CA ASP A 360 7.67 -6.16 6.85
C ASP A 360 7.37 -4.91 6.01
N LEU A 361 8.14 -4.62 4.97
CA LEU A 361 7.96 -3.42 4.15
C LEU A 361 6.56 -3.34 3.55
N TRP A 362 6.07 -4.45 2.99
CA TRP A 362 4.74 -4.50 2.37
C TRP A 362 3.60 -4.45 3.39
N PRO A 363 3.62 -5.20 4.50
CA PRO A 363 2.67 -5.03 5.60
C PRO A 363 2.60 -3.60 6.14
N LEU A 364 3.74 -2.97 6.37
CA LEU A 364 3.81 -1.57 6.83
C LEU A 364 3.27 -0.60 5.77
N ARG A 365 3.61 -0.80 4.48
CA ARG A 365 3.06 -0.01 3.38
C ARG A 365 1.55 -0.14 3.31
N GLY A 366 1.01 -1.36 3.38
CA GLY A 366 -0.44 -1.61 3.34
C GLY A 366 -1.18 -0.93 4.50
N ALA A 367 -0.65 -1.03 5.72
CA ALA A 367 -1.20 -0.33 6.88
C ALA A 367 -1.15 1.20 6.69
N ALA A 368 -0.01 1.75 6.29
CA ALA A 368 0.15 3.19 6.08
C ALA A 368 -0.81 3.73 5.00
N LEU A 369 -0.98 3.01 3.89
CA LEU A 369 -1.90 3.41 2.82
C LEU A 369 -3.36 3.28 3.24
N ALA A 370 -3.73 2.24 4.00
CA ALA A 370 -5.08 2.09 4.53
C ALA A 370 -5.44 3.26 5.46
N PHE A 371 -4.59 3.59 6.43
CA PHE A 371 -4.81 4.73 7.32
C PHE A 371 -4.72 6.07 6.58
N GLY A 372 -3.86 6.21 5.58
CA GLY A 372 -3.81 7.38 4.69
C GLY A 372 -5.10 7.55 3.88
N THR A 373 -5.68 6.46 3.39
CA THR A 373 -6.98 6.45 2.70
C THR A 373 -8.10 6.89 3.64
N ILE A 374 -8.11 6.36 4.87
CA ILE A 374 -9.07 6.74 5.92
C ILE A 374 -8.95 8.24 6.25
N ALA A 375 -7.72 8.74 6.37
CA ALA A 375 -7.46 10.15 6.67
C ALA A 375 -7.99 11.10 5.58
N ARG A 376 -7.99 10.67 4.31
CA ARG A 376 -8.57 11.46 3.21
C ARG A 376 -10.08 11.49 3.25
N VAL A 377 -10.69 10.40 3.66
CA VAL A 377 -12.15 10.30 3.83
C VAL A 377 -12.59 11.10 5.07
N GLY A 378 -11.73 11.18 6.09
CA GLY A 378 -12.00 11.91 7.32
C GLY A 378 -12.98 11.17 8.24
N ALA A 379 -12.81 9.86 8.36
CA ALA A 379 -13.71 9.00 9.13
C ALA A 379 -13.46 9.05 10.65
N GLU A 380 -14.47 8.65 11.42
CA GLU A 380 -14.43 8.51 12.88
C GLU A 380 -14.48 7.04 13.29
N GLY A 381 -13.56 6.62 14.17
CA GLY A 381 -13.51 5.25 14.69
C GLY A 381 -12.69 5.13 15.96
N ASP A 382 -12.82 4.01 16.66
CA ASP A 382 -11.86 3.58 17.68
C ASP A 382 -10.72 2.83 16.99
N TRP A 383 -9.74 3.58 16.50
CA TRP A 383 -8.68 3.05 15.63
C TRP A 383 -7.78 2.05 16.35
N LEU A 384 -7.54 2.24 17.65
CA LEU A 384 -6.74 1.31 18.44
C LEU A 384 -7.49 -0.02 18.63
N GLU A 385 -8.75 0.02 19.02
CA GLU A 385 -9.56 -1.18 19.21
C GLU A 385 -9.80 -1.92 17.88
N LEU A 386 -10.10 -1.20 16.79
CA LEU A 386 -10.23 -1.81 15.47
C LEU A 386 -8.93 -2.50 15.02
N THR A 387 -7.78 -1.88 15.28
CA THR A 387 -6.47 -2.45 14.98
C THR A 387 -6.24 -3.73 15.78
N LEU A 388 -6.51 -3.70 17.09
CA LEU A 388 -6.40 -4.86 17.97
C LEU A 388 -7.30 -6.02 17.52
N ARG A 389 -8.56 -5.75 17.26
CA ARG A 389 -9.52 -6.76 16.76
C ARG A 389 -9.07 -7.35 15.43
N ALA A 390 -8.69 -6.51 14.47
CA ALA A 390 -8.22 -6.97 13.16
C ALA A 390 -6.98 -7.88 13.29
N LEU A 391 -6.01 -7.51 14.12
CA LEU A 391 -4.80 -8.32 14.34
C LEU A 391 -5.06 -9.59 15.16
N ARG A 392 -6.07 -9.61 16.06
CA ARG A 392 -6.42 -10.76 16.91
C ARG A 392 -7.32 -11.76 16.18
N ASP A 393 -8.39 -11.28 15.59
CA ASP A 393 -9.49 -12.09 15.05
C ASP A 393 -9.40 -12.23 13.50
N GLY A 394 -8.47 -11.49 12.88
CA GLY A 394 -8.32 -11.48 11.44
C GLY A 394 -9.53 -10.85 10.75
N TRP A 395 -9.89 -11.40 9.61
CA TRP A 395 -11.09 -10.97 8.86
C TRP A 395 -12.42 -11.35 9.52
N ASN A 396 -12.40 -12.15 10.61
CA ASN A 396 -13.62 -12.42 11.38
C ASN A 396 -13.94 -11.30 12.39
N ALA A 397 -13.07 -10.31 12.52
CA ALA A 397 -13.33 -9.13 13.33
C ALA A 397 -14.57 -8.38 12.81
N VAL A 398 -15.33 -7.80 13.70
CA VAL A 398 -16.52 -6.99 13.38
C VAL A 398 -16.29 -5.60 13.99
N PRO A 399 -16.45 -4.52 13.21
CA PRO A 399 -16.46 -3.17 13.77
C PRO A 399 -17.70 -2.97 14.67
N ASP A 400 -17.59 -2.11 15.67
CA ASP A 400 -18.72 -1.74 16.55
C ASP A 400 -19.73 -0.90 15.81
#